data_56a34291c50d59ebd13d6f801b9a8c59
#
_entry.id   56a34291c50d59ebd13d6f801b9a8c59
#
_cell.length_a   1.000
_cell.length_b   1.000
_cell.length_c   1.000
_cell.angle_alpha   90.00
_cell.angle_beta   90.00
_cell.angle_gamma   90.00
#
_symmetry.space_group_name_H-M   'P 1'
#
loop_
_entity.id
_entity.type
_entity.pdbx_description
1 polymer ?
#
loop_
_entity_poly.entity_id
_entity_poly.type
_entity_poly.pdbx_seq_one_letter_code
_entity_poly.pdbx_strand_id
1 'polypeptide(L)'
;MMSITIPPRDGDGYLLNMDAWTVEIGEAMAEQDEIELDDTKWSQILKARDYYQENASVPPIRKFAKYIDLDKKELFQMWMTGPMKPISKYGGLPKPTGCV
;
A
#
# COMPACT_ATOMS: atom_id res chain seq x y z
N MET A 1 -12.53 23.03 0.32
CA MET A 1 -11.73 21.82 0.10
C MET A 1 -10.40 21.94 0.80
N MET A 2 -10.12 21.06 1.73
CA MET A 2 -8.84 21.10 2.45
C MET A 2 -7.77 20.40 1.63
N SER A 3 -6.68 21.10 1.37
CA SER A 3 -5.53 20.49 0.75
C SER A 3 -4.67 19.84 1.83
N ILE A 4 -4.26 18.62 1.60
CA ILE A 4 -3.44 17.88 2.53
C ILE A 4 -1.99 17.98 2.06
N THR A 5 -1.11 18.37 2.99
CA THR A 5 0.31 18.39 2.71
C THR A 5 0.85 16.96 2.81
N ILE A 6 1.39 16.45 1.73
CA ILE A 6 1.99 15.12 1.70
C ILE A 6 3.36 15.21 2.36
N PRO A 7 3.65 14.37 3.39
CA PRO A 7 4.98 14.33 3.99
C PRO A 7 6.05 13.91 2.97
N PRO A 8 7.34 14.14 3.26
CA PRO A 8 8.39 13.77 2.32
C PRO A 8 8.35 12.29 1.93
N ARG A 9 8.60 12.04 0.64
CA ARG A 9 8.64 10.71 0.05
C ARG A 9 10.04 10.46 -0.50
N ASP A 10 10.44 9.17 -0.56
CA ASP A 10 11.72 8.83 -1.17
C ASP A 10 11.64 8.84 -2.70
N GLY A 11 12.74 8.49 -3.38
CA GLY A 11 12.80 8.50 -4.84
C GLY A 11 11.84 7.54 -5.50
N ASP A 12 11.36 6.52 -4.78
CA ASP A 12 10.39 5.55 -5.28
C ASP A 12 8.96 5.88 -4.86
N GLY A 13 8.78 6.97 -4.14
CA GLY A 13 7.47 7.45 -3.74
C GLY A 13 6.96 6.95 -2.41
N TYR A 14 7.76 6.22 -1.65
CA TYR A 14 7.36 5.74 -0.31
C TYR A 14 7.59 6.84 0.72
N LEU A 15 6.73 6.87 1.75
CA LEU A 15 6.90 7.84 2.83
C LEU A 15 8.19 7.57 3.60
N LEU A 16 8.94 8.65 3.90
CA LEU A 16 10.13 8.54 4.73
C LEU A 16 9.80 8.23 6.18
N ASN A 17 8.65 8.72 6.67
CA ASN A 17 8.21 8.48 8.04
C ASN A 17 6.84 7.80 8.04
N MET A 18 6.82 6.52 8.39
CA MET A 18 5.59 5.74 8.43
C MET A 18 4.57 6.29 9.44
N ASP A 19 5.05 6.90 10.52
CA ASP A 19 4.16 7.42 11.55
C ASP A 19 3.36 8.64 11.08
N ALA A 20 3.78 9.25 9.99
CA ALA A 20 3.06 10.39 9.42
C ALA A 20 1.88 9.98 8.55
N TRP A 21 1.71 8.68 8.28
CA TRP A 21 0.67 8.21 7.38
C TRP A 21 -0.73 8.29 8.01
N THR A 22 -1.68 8.74 7.18
CA THR A 22 -3.12 8.63 7.48
C THR A 22 -3.81 8.20 6.19
N VAL A 23 -5.09 7.81 6.29
CA VAL A 23 -5.88 7.44 5.09
C VAL A 23 -5.89 8.61 4.11
N GLU A 24 -6.07 9.82 4.60
CA GLU A 24 -6.11 11.03 3.75
C GLU A 24 -4.78 11.25 3.03
N ILE A 25 -3.67 10.98 3.70
CA ILE A 25 -2.35 11.09 3.08
C ILE A 25 -2.18 10.02 2.01
N GLY A 26 -2.62 8.79 2.28
CA GLY A 26 -2.59 7.72 1.28
C GLY A 26 -3.41 8.07 0.04
N GLU A 27 -4.59 8.64 0.25
CA GLU A 27 -5.43 9.09 -0.86
C GLU A 27 -4.77 10.22 -1.66
N ALA A 28 -4.15 11.18 -0.96
CA ALA A 28 -3.46 12.29 -1.61
C ALA A 28 -2.27 11.81 -2.43
N MET A 29 -1.52 10.84 -1.90
CA MET A 29 -0.40 10.25 -2.63
C MET A 29 -0.86 9.55 -3.90
N ALA A 30 -1.92 8.76 -3.80
CA ALA A 30 -2.48 8.06 -4.96
C ALA A 30 -2.98 9.05 -6.00
N GLU A 31 -3.65 10.11 -5.57
CA GLU A 31 -4.13 11.14 -6.48
C GLU A 31 -2.98 11.86 -7.17
N GLN A 32 -1.91 12.17 -6.44
CA GLN A 32 -0.72 12.78 -7.01
C GLN A 32 -0.09 11.90 -8.09
N ASP A 33 -0.12 10.59 -7.89
CA ASP A 33 0.43 9.60 -8.81
C ASP A 33 -0.58 9.15 -9.87
N GLU A 34 -1.78 9.75 -9.87
CA GLU A 34 -2.86 9.41 -10.81
C GLU A 34 -3.28 7.94 -10.71
N ILE A 35 -3.31 7.42 -9.49
CA ILE A 35 -3.77 6.07 -9.19
C ILE A 35 -5.12 6.15 -8.50
N GLU A 36 -6.10 5.40 -9.02
CA GLU A 36 -7.42 5.34 -8.41
C GLU A 36 -7.47 4.19 -7.40
N LEU A 37 -7.88 4.51 -6.17
CA LEU A 37 -8.03 3.52 -5.10
C LEU A 37 -9.51 3.36 -4.77
N ASP A 38 -10.11 2.26 -5.24
CA ASP A 38 -11.48 1.93 -4.91
C ASP A 38 -11.56 1.26 -3.53
N ASP A 39 -12.78 0.93 -3.08
CA ASP A 39 -12.99 0.34 -1.76
C ASP A 39 -12.27 -1.00 -1.61
N THR A 40 -12.21 -1.79 -2.67
CA THR A 40 -11.53 -3.08 -2.63
C THR A 40 -10.03 -2.92 -2.43
N LYS A 41 -9.42 -1.99 -3.16
CA LYS A 41 -8.00 -1.69 -3.00
C LYS A 41 -7.70 -1.14 -1.62
N TRP A 42 -8.53 -0.25 -1.12
CA TRP A 42 -8.37 0.27 0.24
C TRP A 42 -8.47 -0.81 1.29
N SER A 43 -9.39 -1.76 1.12
CA SER A 43 -9.50 -2.91 2.03
C SER A 43 -8.19 -3.70 2.07
N GLN A 44 -7.58 -3.90 0.92
CA GLN A 44 -6.29 -4.62 0.84
C GLN A 44 -5.18 -3.83 1.52
N ILE A 45 -5.12 -2.52 1.30
CA ILE A 45 -4.12 -1.67 1.95
C ILE A 45 -4.25 -1.75 3.47
N LEU A 46 -5.46 -1.66 3.99
CA LEU A 46 -5.69 -1.72 5.44
C LEU A 46 -5.31 -3.09 6.00
N LYS A 47 -5.59 -4.16 5.29
CA LYS A 47 -5.17 -5.51 5.72
C LYS A 47 -3.66 -5.66 5.71
N ALA A 48 -2.97 -5.06 4.75
CA ALA A 48 -1.51 -5.08 4.73
C ALA A 48 -0.94 -4.35 5.95
N ARG A 49 -1.57 -3.25 6.35
CA ARG A 49 -1.17 -2.54 7.56
C ARG A 49 -1.39 -3.40 8.81
N ASP A 50 -2.52 -4.11 8.89
CA ASP A 50 -2.79 -5.04 9.99
C ASP A 50 -1.71 -6.11 10.08
N TYR A 51 -1.34 -6.68 8.93
CA TYR A 51 -0.27 -7.68 8.88
C TYR A 51 1.04 -7.10 9.40
N TYR A 52 1.37 -5.89 8.97
CA TYR A 52 2.61 -5.24 9.41
C TYR A 52 2.62 -5.00 10.93
N GLN A 53 1.49 -4.60 11.49
CA GLN A 53 1.40 -4.39 12.94
C GLN A 53 1.62 -5.69 13.72
N GLU A 54 1.16 -6.81 13.19
CA GLU A 54 1.30 -8.10 13.85
C GLU A 54 2.69 -8.70 13.66
N ASN A 55 3.33 -8.48 12.53
CA ASN A 55 4.54 -9.19 12.13
C ASN A 55 5.77 -8.29 11.99
N ALA A 56 5.61 -6.98 12.08
CA ALA A 56 6.67 -5.99 11.90
C ALA A 56 7.39 -6.12 10.55
N SER A 57 6.70 -6.62 9.54
CA SER A 57 7.25 -6.77 8.20
C SER A 57 6.15 -6.74 7.15
N VAL A 58 6.52 -6.31 5.94
CA VAL A 58 5.60 -6.32 4.80
C VAL A 58 5.54 -7.76 4.27
N PRO A 59 4.34 -8.33 4.08
CA PRO A 59 4.25 -9.71 3.61
C PRO A 59 4.68 -9.83 2.15
N PRO A 60 5.35 -10.93 1.78
CA PRO A 60 5.50 -11.25 0.36
C PRO A 60 4.13 -11.56 -0.26
N ILE A 61 4.03 -11.42 -1.58
CA ILE A 61 2.73 -11.55 -2.26
C ILE A 61 2.01 -12.86 -1.94
N ARG A 62 2.74 -13.97 -1.83
CA ARG A 62 2.12 -15.26 -1.52
C ARG A 62 1.46 -15.28 -0.16
N LYS A 63 2.14 -14.74 0.85
CA LYS A 63 1.59 -14.68 2.21
C LYS A 63 0.42 -13.72 2.27
N PHE A 64 0.52 -12.60 1.58
CA PHE A 64 -0.55 -11.63 1.57
C PHE A 64 -1.81 -12.18 0.91
N ALA A 65 -1.66 -12.88 -0.22
CA ALA A 65 -2.79 -13.48 -0.91
C ALA A 65 -3.53 -14.47 0.01
N LYS A 66 -2.80 -15.28 0.76
CA LYS A 66 -3.40 -16.18 1.76
C LYS A 66 -4.08 -15.41 2.88
N TYR A 67 -3.45 -14.35 3.34
CA TYR A 67 -3.96 -13.55 4.46
C TYR A 67 -5.32 -12.92 4.14
N ILE A 68 -5.51 -12.49 2.89
CA ILE A 68 -6.76 -11.87 2.47
C ILE A 68 -7.68 -12.82 1.69
N ASP A 69 -7.29 -14.08 1.57
CA ASP A 69 -8.07 -15.13 0.90
C ASP A 69 -8.39 -14.78 -0.56
N LEU A 70 -7.37 -14.35 -1.30
CA LEU A 70 -7.48 -14.07 -2.72
C LEU A 70 -6.39 -14.79 -3.50
N ASP A 71 -6.66 -15.05 -4.78
CA ASP A 71 -5.66 -15.62 -5.68
C ASP A 71 -4.65 -14.53 -6.05
N LYS A 72 -3.38 -14.91 -6.09
CA LYS A 72 -2.30 -14.02 -6.51
C LYS A 72 -2.57 -13.40 -7.88
N LYS A 73 -3.16 -14.15 -8.81
CA LYS A 73 -3.49 -13.66 -10.14
C LYS A 73 -4.52 -12.51 -10.08
N GLU A 74 -5.50 -12.62 -9.21
CA GLU A 74 -6.49 -11.56 -9.04
C GLU A 74 -5.85 -10.27 -8.55
N LEU A 75 -4.90 -10.38 -7.63
CA LEU A 75 -4.18 -9.22 -7.13
C LEU A 75 -3.37 -8.54 -8.24
N PHE A 76 -2.68 -9.32 -9.08
CA PHE A 76 -1.95 -8.77 -10.20
C PHE A 76 -2.87 -8.07 -11.19
N GLN A 77 -4.03 -8.65 -11.46
CA GLN A 77 -4.99 -8.04 -12.38
C GLN A 77 -5.55 -6.72 -11.84
N MET A 78 -5.80 -6.66 -10.54
CA MET A 78 -6.35 -5.45 -9.92
C MET A 78 -5.36 -4.30 -9.92
N TRP A 79 -4.10 -4.58 -9.66
CA TRP A 79 -3.08 -3.54 -9.52
C TRP A 79 -2.26 -3.31 -10.78
N MET A 80 -2.33 -4.21 -11.76
CA MET A 80 -1.61 -4.11 -13.03
C MET A 80 -0.09 -4.08 -12.88
N THR A 81 0.40 -4.51 -11.72
CA THR A 81 1.82 -4.54 -11.38
C THR A 81 2.01 -5.46 -10.18
N GLY A 82 3.23 -5.61 -9.68
CA GLY A 82 3.47 -6.34 -8.44
C GLY A 82 2.69 -5.69 -7.30
N PRO A 83 1.64 -6.34 -6.75
CA PRO A 83 0.68 -5.66 -5.88
C PRO A 83 1.26 -5.08 -4.61
N MET A 84 2.30 -5.72 -4.05
CA MET A 84 2.85 -5.24 -2.77
C MET A 84 3.55 -3.90 -2.89
N LYS A 85 3.95 -3.49 -4.10
CA LYS A 85 4.55 -2.17 -4.30
C LYS A 85 3.54 -1.04 -4.05
N PRO A 86 2.43 -0.95 -4.82
CA PRO A 86 1.47 0.12 -4.56
C PRO A 86 0.77 -0.03 -3.22
N ILE A 87 0.48 -1.26 -2.78
CA ILE A 87 -0.15 -1.48 -1.47
C ILE A 87 0.71 -0.89 -0.37
N SER A 88 2.02 -1.16 -0.38
CA SER A 88 2.93 -0.62 0.63
C SER A 88 3.12 0.89 0.48
N LYS A 89 3.25 1.36 -0.75
CA LYS A 89 3.46 2.79 -1.01
C LYS A 89 2.31 3.64 -0.46
N TYR A 90 1.08 3.33 -0.86
CA TYR A 90 -0.08 4.13 -0.45
C TYR A 90 -0.57 3.77 0.94
N GLY A 91 -0.12 2.66 1.48
CA GLY A 91 -0.40 2.27 2.86
C GLY A 91 0.61 2.80 3.88
N GLY A 92 1.61 3.57 3.44
CA GLY A 92 2.60 4.13 4.34
C GLY A 92 3.53 3.09 4.95
N LEU A 93 3.67 1.94 4.31
CA LEU A 93 4.52 0.85 4.78
C LEU A 93 5.92 0.95 4.16
N PRO A 94 6.91 0.24 4.72
CA PRO A 94 8.24 0.20 4.11
C PRO A 94 8.21 -0.44 2.74
N LYS A 95 9.22 -0.12 1.94
CA LYS A 95 9.39 -0.74 0.63
C LYS A 95 9.51 -2.26 0.77
N PRO A 96 8.74 -3.03 -0.03
CA PRO A 96 8.85 -4.49 0.04
C PRO A 96 10.22 -4.96 -0.43
N THR A 97 10.74 -6.01 0.22
CA THR A 97 12.08 -6.52 -0.03
C THR A 97 12.11 -7.90 -0.66
N GLY A 98 10.95 -8.50 -0.88
CA GLY A 98 10.87 -9.83 -1.46
C GLY A 98 10.00 -9.86 -2.69
N CYS A 99 9.27 -10.95 -2.86
CA CYS A 99 8.32 -11.09 -3.95
C CYS A 99 7.19 -10.07 -3.81
N VAL A 100 6.97 -9.31 -4.83
CA VAL A 100 6.03 -8.21 -4.84
C VAL A 100 4.84 -8.44 -5.75
#